data_03bc9fdbebdbc96c736bffa43c352111
#
_entry.id   03bc9fdbebdbc96c736bffa43c352111
#
_cell.length_a   1.000
_cell.length_b   1.000
_cell.length_c   1.000
_cell.angle_alpha   90.00
_cell.angle_beta   90.00
_cell.angle_gamma   90.00
#
_symmetry.space_group_name_H-M   'P 1'
#
loop_
_entity.id
_entity.type
_entity.pdbx_description
1 polymer ?
#
loop_
_entity_poly.entity_id
_entity_poly.type
_entity_poly.pdbx_seq_one_letter_code
_entity_poly.pdbx_strand_id
1 'polypeptide(L)'
;NDHLVSLIKEFGFKNVGQDDKGESYFIKKIKPITSDRKINKEEALEYAKNYYPSFCDGTTINKYIIPIKPTYQDKLFTDRRIRQTNLNEFQYGGIPIEGNTIRKPYICHSNIRKVKKGDLIFFYRTGGRKALTNIGIIIKSIPDIKTIDEVLKEVGKRTVFSRNELEEMLEKGSVLVLFFYHLYHFPTKVSYEKLIQEGLISGYPQSIRGIGHNVYLKIKERSKITDRFQFSK
;
A
#
# COMPACT_ATOMS: atom_id res chain seq x y z
N ASN A 1 18.74 3.65 20.37
CA ASN A 1 17.30 3.45 20.09
C ASN A 1 17.10 2.14 19.32
N ASP A 2 17.06 1.03 20.08
CA ASP A 2 17.04 -0.33 19.52
C ASP A 2 15.81 -0.62 18.65
N HIS A 3 14.68 0.03 18.95
CA HIS A 3 13.46 -0.11 18.14
C HIS A 3 13.64 0.48 16.72
N LEU A 4 14.28 1.63 16.60
CA LEU A 4 14.58 2.23 15.30
C LEU A 4 15.56 1.35 14.51
N VAL A 5 16.62 0.89 15.17
CA VAL A 5 17.61 -0.02 14.56
C VAL A 5 16.96 -1.31 14.07
N SER A 6 16.06 -1.90 14.86
CA SER A 6 15.30 -3.09 14.46
C SER A 6 14.43 -2.82 13.25
N LEU A 7 13.71 -1.69 13.23
CA LEU A 7 12.84 -1.28 12.13
C LEU A 7 13.63 -1.09 10.82
N ILE A 8 14.73 -0.36 10.84
CA ILE A 8 15.51 -0.12 9.61
C ILE A 8 16.16 -1.41 9.09
N LYS A 9 16.58 -2.32 9.98
CA LYS A 9 17.07 -3.66 9.59
C LYS A 9 15.97 -4.50 8.93
N GLU A 10 14.72 -4.42 9.42
CA GLU A 10 13.57 -5.10 8.80
C GLU A 10 13.37 -4.64 7.34
N PHE A 11 13.68 -3.38 7.03
CA PHE A 11 13.63 -2.84 5.67
C PHE A 11 14.93 -2.99 4.87
N GLY A 12 15.80 -3.92 5.24
CA GLY A 12 16.99 -4.29 4.47
C GLY A 12 18.19 -3.35 4.61
N PHE A 13 18.18 -2.43 5.58
CA PHE A 13 19.37 -1.67 5.93
C PHE A 13 20.39 -2.53 6.67
N LYS A 14 21.65 -2.41 6.30
CA LYS A 14 22.79 -3.10 6.93
C LYS A 14 23.66 -2.10 7.65
N ASN A 15 24.01 -2.39 8.90
CA ASN A 15 25.01 -1.60 9.62
C ASN A 15 26.38 -1.83 8.95
N VAL A 16 27.10 -0.75 8.67
CA VAL A 16 28.41 -0.79 8.03
C VAL A 16 29.53 -0.20 8.90
N GLY A 17 29.18 0.25 10.10
CA GLY A 17 30.17 0.78 11.06
C GLY A 17 29.58 1.77 12.05
N GLN A 18 30.44 2.27 12.92
CA GLN A 18 30.17 3.37 13.84
C GLN A 18 31.31 4.40 13.76
N ASP A 19 30.98 5.65 14.04
CA ASP A 19 32.00 6.70 14.21
C ASP A 19 32.55 6.75 15.66
N ASP A 20 33.48 7.67 15.88
CA ASP A 20 34.11 7.90 17.18
C ASP A 20 33.13 8.40 18.25
N LYS A 21 31.94 8.87 17.86
CA LYS A 21 30.86 9.33 18.74
C LYS A 21 29.85 8.21 19.06
N GLY A 22 30.04 7.02 18.49
CA GLY A 22 29.12 5.87 18.65
C GLY A 22 27.88 5.92 17.75
N GLU A 23 27.85 6.82 16.74
CA GLU A 23 26.77 6.88 15.77
C GLU A 23 26.93 5.75 14.74
N SER A 24 25.85 4.99 14.52
CA SER A 24 25.86 3.85 13.60
C SER A 24 25.48 4.25 12.19
N TYR A 25 26.23 3.77 11.19
CA TYR A 25 25.96 3.99 9.77
C TYR A 25 25.24 2.78 9.17
N PHE A 26 24.17 3.08 8.41
CA PHE A 26 23.40 2.04 7.74
C PHE A 26 23.32 2.33 6.24
N ILE A 27 23.53 1.30 5.44
CA ILE A 27 23.36 1.35 3.98
C ILE A 27 22.26 0.39 3.54
N LYS A 28 21.61 0.72 2.42
CA LYS A 28 20.59 -0.11 1.79
C LYS A 28 20.81 -0.18 0.28
N LYS A 29 20.74 -1.37 -0.30
CA LYS A 29 20.70 -1.54 -1.76
C LYS A 29 19.29 -1.25 -2.26
N ILE A 30 19.13 -0.24 -3.12
CA ILE A 30 17.83 0.12 -3.72
C ILE A 30 17.60 -0.66 -5.01
N LYS A 31 18.66 -0.93 -5.79
CA LYS A 31 18.57 -1.71 -7.01
C LYS A 31 18.90 -3.18 -6.72
N PRO A 32 17.93 -4.09 -6.78
CA PRO A 32 18.17 -5.50 -6.52
C PRO A 32 19.01 -6.15 -7.64
N ILE A 33 19.67 -7.23 -7.29
CA ILE A 33 20.28 -8.12 -8.27
C ILE A 33 19.14 -8.87 -8.97
N THR A 34 19.05 -8.76 -10.29
CA THR A 34 18.10 -9.54 -11.10
C THR A 34 18.46 -11.02 -11.01
N SER A 35 17.49 -11.86 -10.66
CA SER A 35 17.64 -13.30 -10.74
C SER A 35 16.62 -13.89 -11.73
N ASP A 36 16.99 -14.94 -12.43
CA ASP A 36 16.10 -15.62 -13.39
C ASP A 36 15.06 -16.53 -12.72
N ARG A 37 15.05 -16.56 -11.38
CA ARG A 37 14.17 -17.38 -10.57
C ARG A 37 12.74 -16.83 -10.51
N LYS A 38 11.74 -17.69 -10.73
CA LYS A 38 10.35 -17.37 -10.41
C LYS A 38 10.21 -17.21 -8.90
N ILE A 39 9.66 -16.08 -8.48
CA ILE A 39 9.46 -15.72 -7.07
C ILE A 39 8.01 -16.05 -6.68
N ASN A 40 7.82 -16.71 -5.56
CA ASN A 40 6.52 -16.95 -4.96
C ASN A 40 6.06 -15.73 -4.13
N LYS A 41 4.82 -15.73 -3.62
CA LYS A 41 4.25 -14.58 -2.90
C LYS A 41 4.96 -14.24 -1.59
N GLU A 42 5.45 -15.23 -0.87
CA GLU A 42 6.16 -15.03 0.39
C GLU A 42 7.52 -14.40 0.14
N GLU A 43 8.23 -14.93 -0.84
CA GLU A 43 9.49 -14.34 -1.33
C GLU A 43 9.28 -12.93 -1.89
N ALA A 44 8.13 -12.66 -2.54
CA ALA A 44 7.79 -11.33 -3.06
C ALA A 44 7.63 -10.28 -1.94
N LEU A 45 7.04 -10.66 -0.81
CA LEU A 45 6.93 -9.76 0.33
C LEU A 45 8.30 -9.51 0.98
N GLU A 46 9.10 -10.56 1.20
CA GLU A 46 10.46 -10.41 1.75
C GLU A 46 11.35 -9.57 0.81
N TYR A 47 11.20 -9.76 -0.50
CA TYR A 47 11.84 -8.92 -1.50
C TYR A 47 11.43 -7.45 -1.36
N ALA A 48 10.12 -7.18 -1.26
CA ALA A 48 9.61 -5.83 -1.11
C ALA A 48 10.08 -5.14 0.20
N LYS A 49 10.27 -5.89 1.29
CA LYS A 49 10.86 -5.37 2.51
C LYS A 49 12.34 -5.02 2.30
N ASN A 50 13.13 -6.00 1.87
CA ASN A 50 14.58 -5.86 1.74
C ASN A 50 14.99 -4.79 0.73
N TYR A 51 14.21 -4.58 -0.32
CA TYR A 51 14.51 -3.68 -1.43
C TYR A 51 13.50 -2.54 -1.59
N TYR A 52 12.73 -2.26 -0.53
CA TYR A 52 11.72 -1.19 -0.55
C TYR A 52 12.26 0.12 -1.18
N PRO A 53 11.55 0.75 -2.11
CA PRO A 53 10.19 0.50 -2.58
C PRO A 53 10.07 -0.48 -3.76
N SER A 54 11.09 -1.27 -4.06
CA SER A 54 11.06 -2.27 -5.13
C SER A 54 10.13 -3.43 -4.80
N PHE A 55 9.52 -4.04 -5.80
CA PHE A 55 8.57 -5.14 -5.64
C PHE A 55 8.59 -6.10 -6.82
N CYS A 56 8.05 -7.31 -6.62
CA CYS A 56 7.87 -8.32 -7.65
C CYS A 56 6.47 -8.20 -8.24
N ASP A 57 6.34 -8.29 -9.57
CA ASP A 57 5.08 -8.17 -10.29
C ASP A 57 4.82 -9.31 -11.29
N GLY A 58 5.58 -10.40 -11.22
CA GLY A 58 5.46 -11.56 -12.09
C GLY A 58 4.05 -12.18 -12.15
N THR A 59 3.87 -13.19 -13.00
CA THR A 59 2.56 -13.85 -13.21
C THR A 59 2.06 -14.61 -12.00
N THR A 60 2.95 -15.05 -11.11
CA THR A 60 2.63 -15.77 -9.88
C THR A 60 2.01 -14.86 -8.79
N ILE A 61 2.19 -13.55 -8.92
CA ILE A 61 1.69 -12.56 -7.96
C ILE A 61 0.30 -12.09 -8.41
N ASN A 62 -0.71 -12.24 -7.57
CA ASN A 62 -2.05 -11.73 -7.87
C ASN A 62 -2.10 -10.21 -7.75
N LYS A 63 -2.99 -9.60 -8.50
CA LYS A 63 -3.20 -8.16 -8.57
C LYS A 63 -4.67 -7.84 -8.34
N TYR A 64 -4.95 -6.85 -7.47
CA TYR A 64 -6.30 -6.44 -7.12
C TYR A 64 -6.47 -4.94 -7.22
N ILE A 65 -7.62 -4.50 -7.74
CA ILE A 65 -8.06 -3.12 -7.63
C ILE A 65 -8.89 -2.99 -6.36
N ILE A 66 -8.58 -1.98 -5.54
CA ILE A 66 -9.26 -1.66 -4.29
C ILE A 66 -9.88 -0.27 -4.40
N PRO A 67 -11.23 -0.15 -4.33
CA PRO A 67 -11.88 1.16 -4.33
C PRO A 67 -11.67 1.88 -3.00
N ILE A 68 -11.34 3.16 -3.06
CA ILE A 68 -11.18 4.00 -1.88
C ILE A 68 -11.89 5.36 -2.07
N LYS A 69 -12.66 5.78 -1.08
CA LYS A 69 -13.28 7.12 -1.07
C LYS A 69 -12.21 8.22 -0.97
N PRO A 70 -12.42 9.38 -1.62
CA PRO A 70 -11.46 10.49 -1.59
C PRO A 70 -11.01 10.89 -0.19
N THR A 71 -11.96 11.03 0.74
CA THR A 71 -11.71 11.42 2.13
C THR A 71 -10.76 10.49 2.85
N TYR A 72 -10.92 9.18 2.67
CA TYR A 72 -10.04 8.18 3.29
C TYR A 72 -8.71 8.04 2.54
N GLN A 73 -8.72 8.20 1.21
CA GLN A 73 -7.48 8.22 0.43
C GLN A 73 -6.57 9.37 0.87
N ASP A 74 -7.13 10.55 1.06
CA ASP A 74 -6.39 11.75 1.44
C ASP A 74 -5.83 11.65 2.87
N LYS A 75 -6.51 10.91 3.77
CA LYS A 75 -5.99 10.57 5.11
C LYS A 75 -4.95 9.45 5.08
N LEU A 76 -5.12 8.44 4.21
CA LEU A 76 -4.26 7.27 4.15
C LEU A 76 -2.91 7.53 3.45
N PHE A 77 -2.88 8.47 2.50
CA PHE A 77 -1.71 8.80 1.68
C PHE A 77 -1.36 10.29 1.82
N THR A 78 -0.91 10.67 3.01
CA THR A 78 -0.61 12.06 3.39
C THR A 78 0.67 12.62 2.79
N ASP A 79 1.60 11.78 2.36
CA ASP A 79 2.89 12.13 1.80
C ASP A 79 2.84 13.06 0.57
N ARG A 80 1.71 13.09 -0.14
CA ARG A 80 1.47 14.09 -1.20
C ARG A 80 1.11 15.48 -0.70
N ARG A 81 0.49 15.59 0.48
CA ARG A 81 0.08 16.89 1.04
C ARG A 81 1.24 17.70 1.58
N ILE A 82 2.27 17.04 2.09
CA ILE A 82 3.46 17.69 2.70
C ILE A 82 4.16 18.62 1.70
N ARG A 83 4.03 18.39 0.39
CA ARG A 83 4.62 19.26 -0.65
C ARG A 83 3.80 20.52 -0.97
N GLN A 84 2.58 20.66 -0.45
CA GLN A 84 1.66 21.78 -0.75
C GLN A 84 1.07 22.46 0.49
N THR A 85 1.45 22.06 1.70
CA THR A 85 0.98 22.68 2.94
C THR A 85 1.70 23.99 3.19
N ASN A 86 0.94 25.08 3.36
CA ASN A 86 1.47 26.36 3.82
C ASN A 86 2.04 26.22 5.25
N LEU A 87 3.08 26.97 5.56
CA LEU A 87 3.75 26.99 6.88
C LEU A 87 2.75 27.09 8.06
N ASN A 88 1.59 27.76 7.86
CA ASN A 88 0.56 27.96 8.86
C ASN A 88 -0.18 26.67 9.28
N GLU A 89 -0.31 25.68 8.39
CA GLU A 89 -0.89 24.38 8.77
C GLU A 89 0.07 23.53 9.60
N PHE A 90 1.37 23.77 9.50
CA PHE A 90 2.40 23.15 10.34
C PHE A 90 2.31 23.61 11.80
N GLN A 91 1.83 24.83 12.05
CA GLN A 91 1.73 25.41 13.41
C GLN A 91 0.49 24.97 14.18
N TYR A 92 -0.61 24.58 13.50
CA TYR A 92 -1.90 24.31 14.13
C TYR A 92 -2.53 22.93 13.85
N GLY A 93 -2.02 22.19 12.88
CA GLY A 93 -2.50 20.85 12.54
C GLY A 93 -1.35 19.89 12.40
N GLY A 94 -1.09 19.09 13.42
CA GLY A 94 -0.08 18.04 13.33
C GLY A 94 -0.32 17.17 12.11
N ILE A 95 0.77 16.73 11.43
CA ILE A 95 0.70 15.72 10.37
C ILE A 95 -0.06 14.52 10.95
N PRO A 96 -1.15 14.06 10.32
CA PRO A 96 -1.87 12.89 10.82
C PRO A 96 -0.88 11.71 10.91
N ILE A 97 -0.52 11.33 12.13
CA ILE A 97 0.43 10.24 12.40
C ILE A 97 -0.05 8.95 11.76
N GLU A 98 -1.37 8.78 11.70
CA GLU A 98 -2.05 7.60 11.17
C GLU A 98 -1.72 7.34 9.69
N GLY A 99 -1.66 8.39 8.89
CA GLY A 99 -1.33 8.30 7.46
C GLY A 99 0.15 8.29 7.13
N ASN A 100 1.02 8.66 8.08
CA ASN A 100 2.46 8.84 7.84
C ASN A 100 3.29 7.58 8.17
N THR A 101 2.77 6.41 7.85
CA THR A 101 3.45 5.14 8.04
C THR A 101 3.58 4.37 6.72
N ILE A 102 4.68 3.63 6.55
CA ILE A 102 4.86 2.74 5.38
C ILE A 102 3.85 1.59 5.44
N ARG A 103 3.60 1.04 6.64
CA ARG A 103 2.61 -0.02 6.88
C ARG A 103 1.27 0.61 7.20
N LYS A 104 0.28 0.38 6.34
CA LYS A 104 -1.06 0.97 6.42
C LYS A 104 -2.16 -0.10 6.50
N PRO A 105 -3.22 0.10 7.30
CA PRO A 105 -4.42 -0.71 7.25
C PRO A 105 -5.44 -0.13 6.25
N TYR A 106 -6.12 -1.00 5.51
CA TYR A 106 -7.33 -0.70 4.76
C TYR A 106 -8.47 -1.54 5.30
N ILE A 107 -9.59 -0.91 5.66
CA ILE A 107 -10.75 -1.55 6.29
C ILE A 107 -11.96 -1.39 5.36
N CYS A 108 -12.68 -2.48 5.11
CA CYS A 108 -13.87 -2.44 4.28
C CYS A 108 -14.81 -3.62 4.55
N HIS A 109 -16.05 -3.51 4.08
CA HIS A 109 -16.94 -4.66 3.95
C HIS A 109 -16.59 -5.40 2.66
N SER A 110 -16.03 -6.59 2.78
CA SER A 110 -15.75 -7.44 1.63
C SER A 110 -15.66 -8.89 2.05
N ASN A 111 -16.35 -9.76 1.30
CA ASN A 111 -16.30 -11.20 1.49
C ASN A 111 -15.15 -11.86 0.73
N ILE A 112 -14.23 -11.09 0.17
CA ILE A 112 -13.10 -11.64 -0.58
C ILE A 112 -12.12 -12.36 0.35
N ARG A 113 -11.80 -13.62 0.04
CA ARG A 113 -10.86 -14.45 0.79
C ARG A 113 -9.55 -14.73 0.00
N LYS A 114 -9.52 -14.28 -1.26
CA LYS A 114 -8.43 -14.58 -2.20
C LYS A 114 -7.23 -13.64 -2.07
N VAL A 115 -7.42 -12.46 -1.45
CA VAL A 115 -6.33 -11.50 -1.21
C VAL A 115 -5.45 -12.02 -0.10
N LYS A 116 -4.18 -12.24 -0.39
CA LYS A 116 -3.22 -12.87 0.52
C LYS A 116 -1.90 -12.08 0.58
N LYS A 117 -1.10 -12.39 1.59
CA LYS A 117 0.27 -11.91 1.75
C LYS A 117 1.04 -12.02 0.42
N GLY A 118 1.76 -10.97 0.03
CA GLY A 118 2.55 -10.88 -1.19
C GLY A 118 1.77 -10.45 -2.44
N ASP A 119 0.43 -10.36 -2.39
CA ASP A 119 -0.37 -9.86 -3.51
C ASP A 119 -0.23 -8.33 -3.66
N LEU A 120 -0.32 -7.84 -4.89
CA LEU A 120 -0.29 -6.42 -5.20
C LEU A 120 -1.70 -5.82 -5.21
N ILE A 121 -1.82 -4.60 -4.69
CA ILE A 121 -3.06 -3.84 -4.65
C ILE A 121 -2.90 -2.48 -5.30
N PHE A 122 -3.93 -2.06 -6.03
CA PHE A 122 -4.01 -0.80 -6.76
C PHE A 122 -5.20 -0.01 -6.26
N PHE A 123 -4.95 1.15 -5.67
CA PHE A 123 -6.01 1.98 -5.11
C PHE A 123 -6.71 2.78 -6.21
N TYR A 124 -8.02 2.57 -6.33
CA TYR A 124 -8.90 3.28 -7.23
C TYR A 124 -9.71 4.31 -6.45
N ARG A 125 -9.45 5.59 -6.70
CA ARG A 125 -10.20 6.71 -6.12
C ARG A 125 -11.60 6.76 -6.72
N THR A 126 -12.63 6.64 -5.87
CA THR A 126 -14.02 6.47 -6.31
C THR A 126 -14.78 7.76 -6.56
N GLY A 127 -14.29 8.91 -6.11
CA GLY A 127 -14.96 10.21 -6.28
C GLY A 127 -14.07 11.28 -6.90
N GLY A 128 -14.68 12.36 -7.36
CA GLY A 128 -13.99 13.43 -8.07
C GLY A 128 -13.33 12.91 -9.35
N ARG A 129 -12.03 13.11 -9.51
CA ARG A 129 -11.25 12.55 -10.62
C ARG A 129 -10.99 11.05 -10.38
N LYS A 130 -11.92 10.22 -10.78
CA LYS A 130 -11.87 8.75 -10.66
C LYS A 130 -10.64 8.19 -11.38
N ALA A 131 -9.75 7.52 -10.66
CA ALA A 131 -8.50 7.01 -11.24
C ALA A 131 -7.81 5.98 -10.35
N LEU A 132 -6.96 5.14 -10.93
CA LEU A 132 -5.93 4.41 -10.20
C LEU A 132 -4.80 5.37 -9.82
N THR A 133 -4.34 5.30 -8.58
CA THR A 133 -3.48 6.34 -8.00
C THR A 133 -2.24 5.82 -7.27
N ASN A 134 -2.33 4.64 -6.66
CA ASN A 134 -1.32 4.12 -5.74
C ASN A 134 -1.16 2.62 -5.90
N ILE A 135 0.01 2.12 -5.54
CA ILE A 135 0.31 0.70 -5.45
C ILE A 135 0.79 0.36 -4.04
N GLY A 136 0.42 -0.83 -3.58
CA GLY A 136 0.89 -1.43 -2.34
C GLY A 136 1.04 -2.94 -2.47
N ILE A 137 1.71 -3.55 -1.49
CA ILE A 137 1.83 -5.00 -1.35
C ILE A 137 1.22 -5.46 -0.02
N ILE A 138 0.41 -6.51 -0.07
CA ILE A 138 -0.29 -7.06 1.11
C ILE A 138 0.69 -7.72 2.06
N ILE A 139 0.59 -7.36 3.34
CA ILE A 139 1.34 -7.96 4.46
C ILE A 139 0.49 -9.02 5.16
N LYS A 140 -0.78 -8.68 5.43
CA LYS A 140 -1.71 -9.50 6.21
C LYS A 140 -3.14 -9.21 5.77
N SER A 141 -3.98 -10.23 5.73
CA SER A 141 -5.41 -10.13 5.47
C SER A 141 -6.15 -10.79 6.63
N ILE A 142 -7.06 -10.06 7.27
CA ILE A 142 -7.85 -10.53 8.40
C ILE A 142 -9.32 -10.34 8.06
N PRO A 143 -10.00 -11.39 7.62
CA PRO A 143 -11.42 -11.33 7.32
C PRO A 143 -12.27 -11.47 8.58
N ASP A 144 -13.55 -11.13 8.46
CA ASP A 144 -14.62 -11.44 9.41
C ASP A 144 -14.44 -10.89 10.83
N ILE A 145 -13.77 -9.75 10.99
CA ILE A 145 -13.71 -9.07 12.28
C ILE A 145 -15.09 -8.49 12.59
N LYS A 146 -15.59 -8.78 13.79
CA LYS A 146 -16.96 -8.47 14.20
C LYS A 146 -17.05 -7.45 15.34
N THR A 147 -15.97 -7.20 16.05
CA THR A 147 -15.96 -6.32 17.23
C THR A 147 -14.98 -5.16 17.08
N ILE A 148 -15.33 -4.04 17.72
CA ILE A 148 -14.47 -2.86 17.69
C ILE A 148 -13.13 -3.10 18.36
N ASP A 149 -13.09 -3.88 19.44
CA ASP A 149 -11.88 -4.18 20.18
C ASP A 149 -10.91 -5.02 19.36
N GLU A 150 -11.41 -5.99 18.58
CA GLU A 150 -10.61 -6.77 17.63
C GLU A 150 -10.02 -5.85 16.54
N VAL A 151 -10.82 -4.95 15.96
CA VAL A 151 -10.32 -3.99 14.98
C VAL A 151 -9.22 -3.14 15.59
N LEU A 152 -9.48 -2.49 16.74
CA LEU A 152 -8.53 -1.59 17.39
C LEU A 152 -7.25 -2.30 17.86
N LYS A 153 -7.36 -3.55 18.32
CA LYS A 153 -6.20 -4.39 18.67
C LYS A 153 -5.28 -4.61 17.47
N GLU A 154 -5.85 -4.84 16.29
CA GLU A 154 -5.07 -5.09 15.08
C GLU A 154 -4.49 -3.80 14.48
N VAL A 155 -5.28 -2.75 14.33
CA VAL A 155 -4.86 -1.54 13.61
C VAL A 155 -4.16 -0.51 14.50
N GLY A 156 -4.48 -0.47 15.80
CA GLY A 156 -3.95 0.51 16.74
C GLY A 156 -4.21 1.95 16.27
N LYS A 157 -3.19 2.79 16.40
CA LYS A 157 -3.23 4.21 15.97
C LYS A 157 -3.03 4.40 14.45
N ARG A 158 -2.99 3.34 13.64
CA ARG A 158 -2.72 3.46 12.19
C ARG A 158 -3.98 3.63 11.35
N THR A 159 -5.16 3.45 11.94
CA THR A 159 -6.42 3.61 11.22
C THR A 159 -6.72 5.06 10.91
N VAL A 160 -7.30 5.31 9.72
CA VAL A 160 -7.79 6.62 9.29
C VAL A 160 -9.26 6.84 9.64
N PHE A 161 -9.90 5.83 10.23
CA PHE A 161 -11.28 5.88 10.71
C PHE A 161 -11.30 6.29 12.17
N SER A 162 -12.27 7.12 12.55
CA SER A 162 -12.63 7.36 13.94
C SER A 162 -13.27 6.12 14.55
N ARG A 163 -13.35 6.07 15.89
CA ARG A 163 -14.04 4.98 16.59
C ARG A 163 -15.49 4.86 16.16
N ASN A 164 -16.22 5.97 16.09
CA ASN A 164 -17.63 5.99 15.67
C ASN A 164 -17.80 5.46 14.23
N GLU A 165 -16.95 5.86 13.29
CA GLU A 165 -16.99 5.34 11.92
C GLU A 165 -16.76 3.80 11.86
N LEU A 166 -15.90 3.26 12.73
CA LEU A 166 -15.69 1.82 12.84
C LEU A 166 -16.89 1.10 13.46
N GLU A 167 -17.51 1.68 14.48
CA GLU A 167 -18.73 1.16 15.11
C GLU A 167 -19.88 1.11 14.10
N GLU A 168 -20.13 2.20 13.36
CA GLU A 168 -21.12 2.24 12.27
C GLU A 168 -20.84 1.21 11.15
N MET A 169 -19.56 0.94 10.87
CA MET A 169 -19.22 -0.13 9.93
C MET A 169 -19.59 -1.49 10.50
N LEU A 170 -19.26 -1.77 11.75
CA LEU A 170 -19.52 -3.07 12.38
C LEU A 170 -21.01 -3.35 12.58
N GLU A 171 -21.84 -2.32 12.78
CA GLU A 171 -23.32 -2.46 12.79
C GLU A 171 -23.86 -3.00 11.45
N LYS A 172 -23.21 -2.67 10.34
CA LYS A 172 -23.58 -3.14 8.99
C LYS A 172 -23.06 -4.55 8.65
N GLY A 173 -22.21 -5.11 9.52
CA GLY A 173 -21.64 -6.44 9.37
C GLY A 173 -20.14 -6.51 9.63
N SER A 174 -19.58 -7.69 9.51
CA SER A 174 -18.15 -7.91 9.72
C SER A 174 -17.29 -7.14 8.71
N VAL A 175 -16.07 -6.78 9.12
CA VAL A 175 -15.13 -6.08 8.28
C VAL A 175 -13.93 -6.95 7.91
N LEU A 176 -13.35 -6.65 6.75
CA LEU A 176 -12.06 -7.14 6.30
C LEU A 176 -11.01 -6.08 6.58
N VAL A 177 -9.92 -6.45 7.23
CA VAL A 177 -8.75 -5.59 7.43
C VAL A 177 -7.59 -6.12 6.58
N LEU A 178 -7.09 -5.29 5.69
CA LEU A 178 -5.91 -5.54 4.88
C LEU A 178 -4.76 -4.65 5.35
N PHE A 179 -3.67 -5.25 5.81
CA PHE A 179 -2.43 -4.54 6.03
C PHE A 179 -1.56 -4.61 4.79
N PHE A 180 -0.98 -3.47 4.41
CA PHE A 180 -0.13 -3.39 3.24
C PHE A 180 1.03 -2.42 3.45
N TYR A 181 2.13 -2.62 2.73
CA TYR A 181 3.15 -1.60 2.54
C TYR A 181 2.73 -0.72 1.35
N HIS A 182 2.66 0.58 1.57
CA HIS A 182 2.51 1.54 0.48
C HIS A 182 3.84 1.63 -0.26
N LEU A 183 3.88 1.26 -1.52
CA LEU A 183 5.10 1.28 -2.33
C LEU A 183 5.34 2.67 -2.90
N TYR A 184 4.39 3.19 -3.69
CA TYR A 184 4.44 4.55 -4.20
C TYR A 184 3.13 5.01 -4.87
N HIS A 185 3.06 6.30 -5.15
CA HIS A 185 2.03 6.91 -5.98
C HIS A 185 2.34 6.70 -7.45
N PHE A 186 1.32 6.49 -8.27
CA PHE A 186 1.51 6.44 -9.71
C PHE A 186 2.07 7.76 -10.23
N PRO A 187 3.15 7.75 -11.02
CA PRO A 187 3.64 8.92 -11.73
C PRO A 187 2.56 9.56 -12.59
N THR A 188 1.81 8.75 -13.31
CA THR A 188 0.63 9.14 -14.07
C THR A 188 -0.59 8.37 -13.58
N LYS A 189 -1.60 9.08 -13.08
CA LYS A 189 -2.87 8.45 -12.69
C LYS A 189 -3.56 7.88 -13.93
N VAL A 190 -4.13 6.68 -13.82
CA VAL A 190 -4.90 6.08 -14.92
C VAL A 190 -6.39 6.34 -14.67
N SER A 191 -6.98 7.23 -15.46
CA SER A 191 -8.37 7.66 -15.27
C SER A 191 -9.38 6.54 -15.55
N TYR A 192 -10.58 6.68 -15.00
CA TYR A 192 -11.68 5.73 -15.23
C TYR A 192 -12.01 5.61 -16.72
N GLU A 193 -12.09 6.75 -17.41
CA GLU A 193 -12.41 6.81 -18.84
C GLU A 193 -11.40 5.97 -19.63
N LYS A 194 -10.11 6.12 -19.32
CA LYS A 194 -9.04 5.36 -20.00
C LYS A 194 -9.10 3.87 -19.66
N LEU A 195 -9.42 3.51 -18.42
CA LEU A 195 -9.60 2.11 -18.01
C LEU A 195 -10.75 1.42 -18.78
N ILE A 196 -11.86 2.13 -19.01
CA ILE A 196 -13.01 1.64 -19.78
C ILE A 196 -12.69 1.59 -21.27
N GLN A 197 -12.15 2.69 -21.82
CA GLN A 197 -11.84 2.80 -23.25
C GLN A 197 -10.89 1.70 -23.74
N GLU A 198 -9.91 1.33 -22.90
CA GLU A 198 -8.94 0.29 -23.21
C GLU A 198 -9.39 -1.13 -22.78
N GLY A 199 -10.64 -1.28 -22.29
CA GLY A 199 -11.19 -2.56 -21.84
C GLY A 199 -10.45 -3.18 -20.65
N LEU A 200 -9.76 -2.36 -19.83
CA LEU A 200 -8.99 -2.84 -18.68
C LEU A 200 -9.88 -3.21 -17.49
N ILE A 201 -11.05 -2.58 -17.41
CA ILE A 201 -12.11 -2.90 -16.47
C ILE A 201 -13.45 -2.86 -17.18
N SER A 202 -14.39 -3.70 -16.77
CA SER A 202 -15.73 -3.80 -17.35
C SER A 202 -16.76 -2.84 -16.74
N GLY A 203 -16.38 -2.05 -15.75
CA GLY A 203 -17.28 -1.14 -15.06
C GLY A 203 -16.63 -0.54 -13.81
N TYR A 204 -17.39 0.31 -13.14
CA TYR A 204 -16.96 1.02 -11.95
C TYR A 204 -16.59 0.07 -10.81
N PRO A 205 -15.37 0.13 -10.25
CA PRO A 205 -14.97 -0.72 -9.14
C PRO A 205 -15.71 -0.32 -7.85
N GLN A 206 -16.70 -1.10 -7.45
CA GLN A 206 -17.45 -0.92 -6.18
C GLN A 206 -16.89 -1.76 -5.03
N SER A 207 -16.18 -2.84 -5.34
CA SER A 207 -15.58 -3.76 -4.40
C SER A 207 -14.18 -4.16 -4.85
N ILE A 208 -13.45 -4.86 -3.97
CA ILE A 208 -12.14 -5.42 -4.30
C ILE A 208 -12.30 -6.44 -5.44
N ARG A 209 -11.53 -6.27 -6.50
CA ARG A 209 -11.58 -7.16 -7.67
C ARG A 209 -10.19 -7.53 -8.17
N GLY A 210 -10.01 -8.80 -8.53
CA GLY A 210 -8.78 -9.26 -9.17
C GLY A 210 -8.68 -8.77 -10.61
N ILE A 211 -7.46 -8.57 -11.08
CA ILE A 211 -7.14 -8.29 -12.49
C ILE A 211 -6.10 -9.28 -13.01
N GLY A 212 -6.24 -9.64 -14.29
CA GLY A 212 -5.29 -10.52 -14.96
C GLY A 212 -3.94 -9.83 -15.20
N HIS A 213 -2.90 -10.63 -15.38
CA HIS A 213 -1.54 -10.11 -15.59
C HIS A 213 -1.45 -9.21 -16.82
N ASN A 214 -2.11 -9.55 -17.92
CA ASN A 214 -2.13 -8.73 -19.15
C ASN A 214 -2.79 -7.35 -18.93
N VAL A 215 -3.86 -7.30 -18.14
CA VAL A 215 -4.50 -6.03 -17.74
C VAL A 215 -3.54 -5.20 -16.89
N TYR A 216 -2.86 -5.85 -15.94
CA TYR A 216 -1.84 -5.20 -15.14
C TYR A 216 -0.73 -4.60 -15.98
N LEU A 217 -0.19 -5.31 -16.98
CA LEU A 217 0.88 -4.79 -17.84
C LEU A 217 0.47 -3.49 -18.56
N LYS A 218 -0.77 -3.41 -19.05
CA LYS A 218 -1.31 -2.18 -19.63
C LYS A 218 -1.44 -1.06 -18.60
N ILE A 219 -1.94 -1.36 -17.39
CA ILE A 219 -2.00 -0.38 -16.29
C ILE A 219 -0.59 0.11 -15.94
N LYS A 220 0.38 -0.78 -15.87
CA LYS A 220 1.80 -0.48 -15.63
C LYS A 220 2.33 0.52 -16.64
N GLU A 221 2.12 0.29 -17.91
CA GLU A 221 2.51 1.18 -19.01
C GLU A 221 1.84 2.55 -18.88
N ARG A 222 0.52 2.58 -18.71
CA ARG A 222 -0.25 3.84 -18.63
C ARG A 222 0.05 4.67 -17.38
N SER A 223 0.38 4.01 -16.29
CA SER A 223 0.74 4.68 -15.03
C SER A 223 2.19 5.17 -15.00
N LYS A 224 2.97 4.83 -16.04
CA LYS A 224 4.41 5.11 -16.10
C LYS A 224 5.18 4.55 -14.89
N ILE A 225 4.73 3.41 -14.39
CA ILE A 225 5.49 2.63 -13.42
C ILE A 225 6.77 2.19 -14.12
N THR A 226 7.90 2.71 -13.69
CA THR A 226 9.19 2.43 -14.34
C THR A 226 9.75 1.09 -13.86
N ASP A 227 10.49 0.38 -14.71
CA ASP A 227 11.18 -0.87 -14.37
C ASP A 227 12.25 -0.72 -13.29
N ARG A 228 12.53 0.53 -12.88
CA ARG A 228 13.50 0.84 -11.83
C ARG A 228 13.18 0.20 -10.48
N PHE A 229 11.90 -0.01 -10.17
CA PHE A 229 11.42 -0.56 -8.90
C PHE A 229 10.73 -1.90 -9.04
N GLN A 230 10.89 -2.59 -10.18
CA GLN A 230 10.17 -3.81 -10.45
C GLN A 230 11.10 -4.95 -10.78
N PHE A 231 10.68 -6.12 -10.34
CA PHE A 231 11.25 -7.38 -10.69
C PHE A 231 10.17 -8.20 -11.42
N SER A 232 10.25 -8.23 -12.76
CA SER A 232 9.29 -8.92 -13.63
C SER A 232 9.97 -10.16 -14.18
N LYS A 233 9.47 -11.34 -13.82
CA LYS A 233 9.64 -12.58 -14.59
C LYS A 233 8.57 -13.58 -14.27
#